data_94426609afcffa0e2c362c9208270d8b
#
_entry.id   94426609afcffa0e2c362c9208270d8b
#
_cell.length_a   1.000
_cell.length_b   1.000
_cell.length_c   1.000
_cell.angle_alpha   90.00
_cell.angle_beta   90.00
_cell.angle_gamma   90.00
#
_symmetry.space_group_name_H-M   'P 1'
#
loop_
_entity.id
_entity.type
_entity.pdbx_description
1 polymer ?
#
loop_
_entity_poly.entity_id
_entity_poly.type
_entity_poly.pdbx_seq_one_letter_code
_entity_poly.pdbx_strand_id
1 'polypeptide(L)'
;MEQLSLIDEEDITPRSGAKKYKENVLERKEREHIDENIQRFLQLQQLPYESKLSHAAIMAKDFYNTITSPVGDYYANCHVSVGGLDSITLLLFLRSIGIDIPAISVSSIEDRSVRRIHKQLGVIPLKTSLDENKKPYTKHRILQEYGFPVISKEKAAKIEHLQNPTENNATIRHAIITGETGEYGGWQKNSRMKLPKKWLLLFGGYENENEGVNYMIPPFKVSSQCCYWLKEKPCDDWAKQHNSYPFLGLMASEGGRREKALKMHGCNYYGKDTVRSAPFAIFSRQDILQLALDLHVPVPEIYGTIERKADGTLYTTKAQRTGCDICGFGIHMEPRPHRFDRLRESNPKAWEYWMYHVCKDDDGTEYGWGRVLDYIGVPWEDVPEDDMQMSFYDMEGK
;
A
#
# COMPACT_ATOMS: atom_id res chain seq x y z
N MET A 1 12.33 12.19 -0.26
CA MET A 1 10.89 12.45 -0.39
C MET A 1 10.28 11.91 -1.69
N GLU A 2 11.08 11.38 -2.60
CA GLU A 2 10.65 11.10 -3.98
C GLU A 2 10.32 9.63 -4.29
N GLN A 3 10.55 8.69 -3.39
CA GLN A 3 10.22 7.27 -3.61
C GLN A 3 8.87 6.83 -3.02
N LEU A 4 8.10 7.75 -2.47
CA LEU A 4 6.72 7.49 -2.07
C LEU A 4 5.81 7.18 -3.23
N SER A 5 6.20 7.54 -4.38
CA SER A 5 5.42 7.34 -5.59
C SER A 5 6.08 6.29 -6.46
N LEU A 6 5.93 5.04 -6.09
CA LEU A 6 5.76 4.02 -7.13
C LEU A 6 4.61 4.43 -8.07
N ILE A 7 4.07 5.64 -7.86
CA ILE A 7 2.92 6.18 -8.57
C ILE A 7 2.95 7.68 -8.47
N ASP A 8 3.51 8.22 -9.52
CA ASP A 8 3.23 9.53 -10.04
C ASP A 8 2.96 10.63 -9.01
N GLU A 9 4.03 11.27 -8.54
CA GLU A 9 3.97 12.70 -8.26
C GLU A 9 3.37 13.46 -9.45
N GLU A 10 3.39 12.91 -10.66
CA GLU A 10 2.74 13.50 -11.85
C GLU A 10 1.24 13.71 -11.70
N ASP A 11 0.56 12.92 -10.86
CA ASP A 11 -0.86 13.15 -10.54
C ASP A 11 -1.07 14.12 -9.36
N ILE A 12 -0.01 14.54 -8.65
CA ILE A 12 -0.11 15.34 -7.41
C ILE A 12 0.76 16.61 -7.44
N THR A 13 1.88 16.65 -8.16
CA THR A 13 2.73 17.83 -8.26
C THR A 13 2.33 18.74 -9.41
N PRO A 14 2.20 20.06 -9.14
CA PRO A 14 1.91 21.04 -10.18
C PRO A 14 3.07 21.16 -11.16
N ARG A 15 2.87 20.85 -12.42
CA ARG A 15 3.78 21.22 -13.50
C ARG A 15 3.42 22.60 -14.04
N SER A 16 4.40 23.47 -14.31
CA SER A 16 4.14 24.82 -14.83
C SER A 16 3.46 24.77 -16.22
N GLY A 17 2.39 25.55 -16.40
CA GLY A 17 1.50 25.51 -17.57
C GLY A 17 2.17 25.69 -18.94
N ALA A 18 3.29 26.43 -19.02
CA ALA A 18 4.02 26.62 -20.26
C ALA A 18 4.72 25.36 -20.80
N LYS A 19 5.11 24.44 -19.94
CA LYS A 19 5.65 23.13 -20.35
C LYS A 19 4.55 22.21 -20.89
N LYS A 20 3.35 22.30 -20.35
CA LYS A 20 2.24 21.38 -20.64
C LYS A 20 1.69 21.51 -22.04
N TYR A 21 1.71 22.70 -22.64
CA TYR A 21 1.20 22.90 -24.01
C TYR A 21 2.10 22.30 -25.09
N LYS A 22 3.42 22.23 -24.84
CA LYS A 22 4.37 21.53 -25.73
C LYS A 22 4.38 20.02 -25.53
N GLU A 23 4.09 19.55 -24.33
CA GLU A 23 4.03 18.13 -23.97
C GLU A 23 2.77 17.44 -24.51
N ASN A 24 1.65 18.13 -24.70
CA ASN A 24 0.40 17.54 -25.19
C ASN A 24 0.48 16.87 -26.57
N VAL A 25 1.44 17.22 -27.41
CA VAL A 25 1.65 16.55 -28.72
C VAL A 25 2.55 15.32 -28.57
N LEU A 26 3.51 15.36 -27.64
CA LEU A 26 4.32 14.21 -27.24
C LEU A 26 3.46 13.19 -26.48
N GLU A 27 2.58 13.66 -25.58
CA GLU A 27 1.63 12.85 -24.80
C GLU A 27 0.71 11.99 -25.68
N ARG A 28 0.40 12.33 -26.90
CA ARG A 28 -0.44 11.49 -27.77
C ARG A 28 0.29 10.23 -28.22
N LYS A 29 1.56 10.33 -28.61
CA LYS A 29 2.40 9.18 -28.96
C LYS A 29 2.74 8.33 -27.71
N GLU A 30 2.96 8.98 -26.59
CA GLU A 30 3.17 8.32 -25.30
C GLU A 30 1.90 7.59 -24.84
N ARG A 31 0.70 8.15 -25.04
CA ARG A 31 -0.57 7.45 -24.73
C ARG A 31 -0.81 6.23 -25.61
N GLU A 32 -0.56 6.34 -26.92
CA GLU A 32 -0.64 5.19 -27.82
C GLU A 32 0.32 4.08 -27.38
N HIS A 33 1.52 4.42 -26.99
CA HIS A 33 2.51 3.48 -26.46
C HIS A 33 2.12 2.90 -25.10
N ILE A 34 1.52 3.70 -24.23
CA ILE A 34 0.96 3.26 -22.94
C ILE A 34 -0.17 2.27 -23.16
N ASP A 35 -1.08 2.54 -24.10
CA ASP A 35 -2.21 1.64 -24.41
C ASP A 35 -1.71 0.31 -24.97
N GLU A 36 -0.70 0.30 -25.84
CA GLU A 36 -0.04 -0.92 -26.33
C GLU A 36 0.61 -1.72 -25.18
N ASN A 37 1.31 -1.05 -24.27
CA ASN A 37 1.90 -1.68 -23.10
C ASN A 37 0.83 -2.30 -22.18
N ILE A 38 -0.28 -1.62 -21.97
CA ILE A 38 -1.41 -2.14 -21.19
C ILE A 38 -2.00 -3.39 -21.87
N GLN A 39 -2.24 -3.36 -23.18
CA GLN A 39 -2.77 -4.51 -23.91
C GLN A 39 -1.81 -5.71 -23.85
N ARG A 40 -0.53 -5.48 -24.09
CA ARG A 40 0.50 -6.51 -23.95
C ARG A 40 0.55 -7.09 -22.55
N PHE A 41 0.48 -6.25 -21.53
CA PHE A 41 0.45 -6.68 -20.13
C PHE A 41 -0.76 -7.56 -19.82
N LEU A 42 -1.94 -7.17 -20.30
CA LEU A 42 -3.18 -7.96 -20.14
C LEU A 42 -3.07 -9.34 -20.82
N GLN A 43 -2.44 -9.43 -22.00
CA GLN A 43 -2.16 -10.71 -22.64
C GLN A 43 -1.22 -11.59 -21.81
N LEU A 44 -0.15 -11.00 -21.25
CA LEU A 44 0.77 -11.72 -20.37
C LEU A 44 0.08 -12.24 -19.10
N GLN A 45 -0.90 -11.52 -18.56
CA GLN A 45 -1.69 -11.98 -17.40
C GLN A 45 -2.54 -13.22 -17.69
N GLN A 46 -2.89 -13.49 -18.97
CA GLN A 46 -3.67 -14.67 -19.40
C GLN A 46 -2.80 -15.90 -19.66
N LEU A 47 -1.48 -15.78 -19.60
CA LEU A 47 -0.60 -16.93 -19.82
C LEU A 47 -0.83 -18.03 -18.77
N PRO A 48 -0.62 -19.29 -19.15
CA PRO A 48 -0.56 -20.40 -18.20
C PRO A 48 0.51 -20.17 -17.13
N TYR A 49 0.32 -20.76 -15.95
CA TYR A 49 1.20 -20.60 -14.79
C TYR A 49 2.69 -20.84 -15.12
N GLU A 50 3.03 -21.93 -15.81
CA GLU A 50 4.42 -22.25 -16.19
C GLU A 50 5.05 -21.18 -17.11
N SER A 51 4.26 -20.60 -17.99
CA SER A 51 4.71 -19.51 -18.86
C SER A 51 4.94 -18.22 -18.07
N LYS A 52 4.11 -17.94 -17.07
CA LYS A 52 4.32 -16.81 -16.14
C LYS A 52 5.57 -16.99 -15.30
N LEU A 53 5.86 -18.22 -14.82
CA LEU A 53 7.11 -18.53 -14.10
C LEU A 53 8.33 -18.26 -14.97
N SER A 54 8.31 -18.75 -16.21
CA SER A 54 9.38 -18.52 -17.16
C SER A 54 9.58 -17.03 -17.45
N HIS A 55 8.49 -16.30 -17.64
CA HIS A 55 8.52 -14.85 -17.84
C HIS A 55 9.10 -14.13 -16.61
N ALA A 56 8.66 -14.49 -15.40
CA ALA A 56 9.18 -13.90 -14.16
C ALA A 56 10.70 -14.14 -13.99
N ALA A 57 11.17 -15.35 -14.33
CA ALA A 57 12.60 -15.69 -14.29
C ALA A 57 13.42 -14.86 -15.30
N ILE A 58 12.90 -14.68 -16.52
CA ILE A 58 13.54 -13.83 -17.54
C ILE A 58 13.61 -12.38 -17.06
N MET A 59 12.50 -11.81 -16.59
CA MET A 59 12.46 -10.44 -16.09
C MET A 59 13.39 -10.22 -14.89
N ALA A 60 13.44 -11.17 -13.96
CA ALA A 60 14.32 -11.09 -12.80
C ALA A 60 15.80 -11.12 -13.21
N LYS A 61 16.19 -12.03 -14.10
CA LYS A 61 17.58 -12.14 -14.60
C LYS A 61 17.98 -10.92 -15.43
N ASP A 62 17.08 -10.44 -16.28
CA ASP A 62 17.30 -9.23 -17.08
C ASP A 62 17.57 -8.02 -16.16
N PHE A 63 16.71 -7.77 -15.17
CA PHE A 63 16.92 -6.69 -14.21
C PHE A 63 18.22 -6.84 -13.43
N TYR A 64 18.47 -8.04 -12.88
CA TYR A 64 19.69 -8.31 -12.13
C TYR A 64 20.94 -8.03 -12.97
N ASN A 65 21.00 -8.55 -14.19
CA ASN A 65 22.14 -8.36 -15.09
C ASN A 65 22.30 -6.88 -15.49
N THR A 66 21.20 -6.18 -15.79
CA THR A 66 21.23 -4.75 -16.15
C THR A 66 21.78 -3.90 -15.00
N ILE A 67 21.34 -4.16 -13.78
CA ILE A 67 21.76 -3.37 -12.60
C ILE A 67 23.20 -3.68 -12.20
N THR A 68 23.60 -4.94 -12.22
CA THR A 68 24.92 -5.37 -11.69
C THR A 68 26.03 -5.36 -12.72
N SER A 69 25.74 -5.10 -13.99
CA SER A 69 26.73 -5.07 -15.07
C SER A 69 27.79 -4.00 -14.83
N PRO A 70 29.08 -4.35 -14.83
CA PRO A 70 30.16 -3.39 -14.63
C PRO A 70 30.35 -2.41 -15.81
N VAL A 71 29.75 -2.72 -16.96
CA VAL A 71 29.78 -1.88 -18.17
C VAL A 71 28.41 -1.23 -18.44
N GLY A 72 27.42 -1.40 -17.54
CA GLY A 72 26.10 -0.83 -17.66
C GLY A 72 25.99 0.54 -17.00
N ASP A 73 24.87 1.20 -17.24
CA ASP A 73 24.59 2.56 -16.75
C ASP A 73 24.46 2.63 -15.21
N TYR A 74 24.14 1.51 -14.55
CA TYR A 74 23.84 1.48 -13.12
C TYR A 74 25.05 1.08 -12.27
N TYR A 75 25.71 -0.02 -12.60
CA TYR A 75 26.81 -0.63 -11.82
C TYR A 75 26.54 -0.60 -10.31
N ALA A 76 25.45 -1.23 -9.92
CA ALA A 76 24.88 -1.17 -8.59
C ALA A 76 24.53 -2.58 -8.07
N ASN A 77 24.05 -2.65 -6.83
CA ASN A 77 23.59 -3.88 -6.22
C ASN A 77 22.07 -4.05 -6.38
N CYS A 78 21.58 -5.24 -6.07
CA CYS A 78 20.16 -5.52 -5.93
C CYS A 78 19.84 -6.02 -4.52
N HIS A 79 18.59 -5.85 -4.09
CA HIS A 79 18.06 -6.40 -2.84
C HIS A 79 16.59 -6.80 -2.99
N VAL A 80 16.08 -7.59 -2.05
CA VAL A 80 14.65 -7.90 -1.96
C VAL A 80 14.06 -7.17 -0.77
N SER A 81 13.00 -6.39 -1.00
CA SER A 81 12.22 -5.81 0.11
C SER A 81 11.17 -6.83 0.56
N VAL A 82 11.36 -7.38 1.76
CA VAL A 82 10.55 -8.49 2.28
C VAL A 82 9.57 -8.01 3.34
N GLY A 83 8.31 -8.43 3.20
CA GLY A 83 7.23 -8.27 4.17
C GLY A 83 6.51 -9.59 4.39
N GLY A 84 5.25 -9.72 3.93
CA GLY A 84 4.45 -10.94 4.05
C GLY A 84 4.78 -12.04 3.03
N LEU A 85 3.84 -12.98 2.89
CA LEU A 85 4.00 -14.22 2.10
C LEU A 85 4.47 -13.98 0.66
N ASP A 86 3.92 -12.98 -0.02
CA ASP A 86 4.21 -12.75 -1.45
C ASP A 86 5.68 -12.38 -1.69
N SER A 87 6.26 -11.55 -0.83
CA SER A 87 7.67 -11.16 -0.90
C SER A 87 8.62 -12.20 -0.33
N ILE A 88 8.18 -13.04 0.62
CA ILE A 88 8.90 -14.23 1.06
C ILE A 88 9.00 -15.23 -0.11
N THR A 89 7.89 -15.44 -0.83
CA THR A 89 7.86 -16.29 -2.03
C THR A 89 8.79 -15.73 -3.11
N LEU A 90 8.81 -14.41 -3.32
CA LEU A 90 9.75 -13.78 -4.26
C LEU A 90 11.22 -14.03 -3.87
N LEU A 91 11.57 -13.88 -2.59
CA LEU A 91 12.93 -14.14 -2.12
C LEU A 91 13.38 -15.56 -2.45
N LEU A 92 12.53 -16.55 -2.15
CA LEU A 92 12.85 -17.96 -2.43
C LEU A 92 12.84 -18.27 -3.93
N PHE A 93 11.96 -17.65 -4.70
CA PHE A 93 11.97 -17.74 -6.16
C PHE A 93 13.29 -17.22 -6.75
N LEU A 94 13.74 -16.03 -6.34
CA LEU A 94 15.00 -15.48 -6.82
C LEU A 94 16.18 -16.41 -6.50
N ARG A 95 16.25 -16.95 -5.29
CA ARG A 95 17.26 -17.94 -4.88
C ARG A 95 17.19 -19.22 -5.74
N SER A 96 15.98 -19.71 -6.06
CA SER A 96 15.79 -20.92 -6.87
C SER A 96 16.31 -20.77 -8.32
N ILE A 97 16.33 -19.54 -8.84
CA ILE A 97 16.85 -19.24 -10.19
C ILE A 97 18.31 -18.74 -10.18
N GLY A 98 18.99 -18.81 -9.03
CA GLY A 98 20.41 -18.48 -8.87
C GLY A 98 20.69 -16.99 -8.59
N ILE A 99 19.69 -16.20 -8.21
CA ILE A 99 19.84 -14.80 -7.77
C ILE A 99 19.83 -14.76 -6.25
N ASP A 100 21.01 -14.83 -5.62
CA ASP A 100 21.18 -14.73 -4.18
C ASP A 100 21.67 -13.31 -3.81
N ILE A 101 20.76 -12.50 -3.30
CA ILE A 101 20.94 -11.08 -2.97
C ILE A 101 20.43 -10.78 -1.58
N PRO A 102 20.90 -9.69 -0.93
CA PRO A 102 20.40 -9.30 0.38
C PRO A 102 18.89 -9.12 0.40
N ALA A 103 18.26 -9.61 1.46
CA ALA A 103 16.84 -9.38 1.76
C ALA A 103 16.75 -8.43 2.95
N ILE A 104 15.93 -7.39 2.86
CA ILE A 104 15.77 -6.36 3.90
C ILE A 104 14.32 -6.22 4.34
N SER A 105 14.09 -5.87 5.58
CA SER A 105 12.76 -5.60 6.12
C SER A 105 12.79 -4.78 7.40
N VAL A 106 11.81 -3.92 7.61
CA VAL A 106 11.53 -3.38 8.95
C VAL A 106 10.69 -4.41 9.71
N SER A 107 11.30 -5.54 10.03
CA SER A 107 10.62 -6.71 10.62
C SER A 107 9.90 -6.41 11.93
N SER A 108 10.32 -5.39 12.69
CA SER A 108 9.73 -5.02 13.99
C SER A 108 8.26 -4.63 13.94
N ILE A 109 7.76 -4.23 12.77
CA ILE A 109 6.36 -3.83 12.56
C ILE A 109 5.49 -4.94 11.97
N GLU A 110 6.08 -6.08 11.63
CA GLU A 110 5.39 -7.24 11.11
C GLU A 110 4.92 -8.17 12.24
N ASP A 111 3.97 -9.05 11.94
CA ASP A 111 3.51 -10.10 12.85
C ASP A 111 4.67 -10.99 13.36
N ARG A 112 4.53 -11.54 14.57
CA ARG A 112 5.57 -12.38 15.19
C ARG A 112 5.94 -13.59 14.34
N SER A 113 4.97 -14.21 13.68
CA SER A 113 5.22 -15.37 12.81
C SER A 113 5.99 -14.98 11.56
N VAL A 114 5.69 -13.82 10.97
CA VAL A 114 6.44 -13.24 9.85
C VAL A 114 7.88 -12.94 10.26
N ARG A 115 8.09 -12.30 11.42
CA ARG A 115 9.45 -12.02 11.95
C ARG A 115 10.28 -13.27 12.17
N ARG A 116 9.66 -14.37 12.61
CA ARG A 116 10.32 -15.68 12.78
C ARG A 116 10.85 -16.19 11.44
N ILE A 117 10.02 -16.13 10.40
CA ILE A 117 10.42 -16.55 9.06
C ILE A 117 11.52 -15.63 8.49
N HIS A 118 11.41 -14.31 8.68
CA HIS A 118 12.48 -13.39 8.28
C HIS A 118 13.83 -13.78 8.89
N LYS A 119 13.85 -14.10 10.19
CA LYS A 119 15.07 -14.57 10.87
C LYS A 119 15.60 -15.87 10.29
N GLN A 120 14.74 -16.84 10.01
CA GLN A 120 15.13 -18.12 9.39
C GLN A 120 15.74 -17.96 8.00
N LEU A 121 15.22 -17.00 7.22
CA LEU A 121 15.67 -16.75 5.86
C LEU A 121 16.87 -15.78 5.76
N GLY A 122 17.36 -15.28 6.90
CA GLY A 122 18.48 -14.35 6.92
C GLY A 122 18.13 -12.93 6.45
N VAL A 123 16.87 -12.52 6.59
CA VAL A 123 16.45 -11.16 6.24
C VAL A 123 17.08 -10.16 7.20
N ILE A 124 17.72 -9.13 6.67
CA ILE A 124 18.38 -8.06 7.43
C ILE A 124 17.30 -7.16 8.07
N PRO A 125 17.21 -7.10 9.40
CA PRO A 125 16.22 -6.27 10.07
C PRO A 125 16.66 -4.81 10.06
N LEU A 126 15.85 -3.95 9.47
CA LEU A 126 16.05 -2.51 9.49
C LEU A 126 15.34 -1.89 10.71
N LYS A 127 15.92 -0.79 11.20
CA LYS A 127 15.28 0.06 12.21
C LYS A 127 14.37 1.07 11.51
N THR A 128 13.33 1.53 12.20
CA THR A 128 12.50 2.64 11.74
C THR A 128 13.31 3.92 11.62
N SER A 129 12.84 4.85 10.79
CA SER A 129 13.51 6.14 10.60
C SER A 129 13.62 6.92 11.90
N LEU A 130 14.62 7.79 11.98
CA LEU A 130 14.82 8.73 13.08
C LEU A 130 14.37 10.12 12.66
N ASP A 131 13.88 10.90 13.61
CA ASP A 131 13.64 12.34 13.45
C ASP A 131 14.95 13.17 13.51
N GLU A 132 14.82 14.47 13.42
CA GLU A 132 15.92 15.43 13.52
C GLU A 132 16.66 15.34 14.86
N ASN A 133 15.95 14.95 15.92
CA ASN A 133 16.51 14.75 17.27
C ASN A 133 17.01 13.32 17.52
N LYS A 134 17.17 12.52 16.45
CA LYS A 134 17.60 11.10 16.51
C LYS A 134 16.66 10.19 17.31
N LYS A 135 15.40 10.57 17.47
CA LYS A 135 14.38 9.72 18.11
C LYS A 135 13.69 8.84 17.05
N PRO A 136 13.50 7.54 17.32
CA PRO A 136 12.86 6.65 16.34
C PRO A 136 11.37 6.97 16.18
N TYR A 137 10.89 6.88 14.95
CA TYR A 137 9.46 6.83 14.68
C TYR A 137 8.92 5.48 15.12
N THR A 138 7.89 5.50 15.95
CA THR A 138 7.12 4.32 16.38
C THR A 138 5.69 4.45 15.88
N LYS A 139 4.95 3.34 15.80
CA LYS A 139 3.53 3.38 15.45
C LYS A 139 2.74 4.33 16.35
N HIS A 140 2.95 4.21 17.66
CA HIS A 140 2.33 5.08 18.65
C HIS A 140 2.58 6.56 18.34
N ARG A 141 3.84 6.95 18.22
CA ARG A 141 4.22 8.32 17.91
C ARG A 141 3.60 8.84 16.62
N ILE A 142 3.57 8.01 15.57
CA ILE A 142 2.99 8.42 14.28
C ILE A 142 1.48 8.64 14.39
N LEU A 143 0.76 7.78 15.10
CA LEU A 143 -0.67 7.96 15.29
C LEU A 143 -0.97 9.25 16.07
N GLN A 144 -0.15 9.60 17.06
CA GLN A 144 -0.30 10.85 17.81
C GLN A 144 0.07 12.09 16.99
N GLU A 145 1.19 12.07 16.29
CA GLU A 145 1.71 13.24 15.56
C GLU A 145 0.95 13.48 14.25
N TYR A 146 0.76 12.43 13.46
CA TYR A 146 0.21 12.53 12.09
C TYR A 146 -1.23 12.05 11.98
N GLY A 147 -1.65 11.06 12.77
CA GLY A 147 -2.99 10.49 12.73
C GLY A 147 -3.08 9.07 12.21
N PHE A 148 -4.31 8.58 12.11
CA PHE A 148 -4.64 7.20 11.83
C PHE A 148 -4.63 6.87 10.32
N PRO A 149 -4.01 5.73 9.91
CA PRO A 149 -4.01 5.28 8.52
C PRO A 149 -5.32 4.54 8.19
N VAL A 150 -6.35 5.25 7.76
CA VAL A 150 -7.68 4.70 7.50
C VAL A 150 -7.96 4.53 6.00
N ILE A 151 -8.89 3.63 5.67
CA ILE A 151 -9.45 3.39 4.33
C ILE A 151 -8.39 2.88 3.35
N SER A 152 -7.59 3.75 2.76
CA SER A 152 -6.46 3.41 1.90
C SER A 152 -5.42 4.53 1.95
N LYS A 153 -4.16 4.21 1.60
CA LYS A 153 -3.08 5.21 1.59
C LYS A 153 -3.45 6.46 0.76
N GLU A 154 -4.07 6.25 -0.41
CA GLU A 154 -4.52 7.33 -1.28
C GLU A 154 -5.62 8.19 -0.64
N LYS A 155 -6.66 7.54 -0.12
CA LYS A 155 -7.78 8.27 0.50
C LYS A 155 -7.35 8.97 1.78
N ALA A 156 -6.49 8.34 2.60
CA ALA A 156 -5.92 8.97 3.79
C ALA A 156 -5.10 10.22 3.45
N ALA A 157 -4.27 10.19 2.40
CA ALA A 157 -3.55 11.37 1.94
C ALA A 157 -4.48 12.52 1.48
N LYS A 158 -5.58 12.19 0.79
CA LYS A 158 -6.59 13.19 0.42
C LYS A 158 -7.28 13.79 1.65
N ILE A 159 -7.64 12.97 2.62
CA ILE A 159 -8.24 13.42 3.88
C ILE A 159 -7.25 14.28 4.68
N GLU A 160 -5.98 13.91 4.72
CA GLU A 160 -4.92 14.71 5.33
C GLU A 160 -4.87 16.14 4.77
N HIS A 161 -5.00 16.32 3.44
CA HIS A 161 -5.11 17.64 2.81
C HIS A 161 -6.36 18.40 3.23
N LEU A 162 -7.50 17.74 3.39
CA LEU A 162 -8.74 18.38 3.84
C LEU A 162 -8.64 18.85 5.29
N GLN A 163 -8.01 18.06 6.16
CA GLN A 163 -7.81 18.37 7.57
C GLN A 163 -6.75 19.46 7.83
N ASN A 164 -5.81 19.65 6.90
CA ASN A 164 -4.72 20.62 7.02
C ASN A 164 -4.78 21.67 5.91
N PRO A 165 -5.78 22.58 5.94
CA PRO A 165 -5.95 23.58 4.89
C PRO A 165 -4.81 24.62 4.93
N THR A 166 -4.21 24.84 3.76
CA THR A 166 -3.22 25.89 3.51
C THR A 166 -3.54 26.57 2.19
N GLU A 167 -2.98 27.74 1.96
CA GLU A 167 -3.09 28.43 0.66
C GLU A 167 -2.49 27.59 -0.47
N ASN A 168 -1.36 26.94 -0.20
CA ASN A 168 -0.63 26.13 -1.18
C ASN A 168 -1.38 24.86 -1.61
N ASN A 169 -2.30 24.34 -0.78
CA ASN A 169 -3.08 23.14 -1.12
C ASN A 169 -4.54 23.43 -1.49
N ALA A 170 -4.92 24.69 -1.68
CA ALA A 170 -6.30 25.10 -1.98
C ALA A 170 -6.83 24.43 -3.26
N THR A 171 -6.05 24.43 -4.33
CA THR A 171 -6.41 23.77 -5.61
C THR A 171 -6.54 22.26 -5.46
N ILE A 172 -5.66 21.63 -4.68
CA ILE A 172 -5.72 20.19 -4.39
C ILE A 172 -6.98 19.86 -3.60
N ARG A 173 -7.31 20.65 -2.57
CA ARG A 173 -8.55 20.48 -1.78
C ARG A 173 -9.80 20.64 -2.64
N HIS A 174 -9.82 21.66 -3.52
CA HIS A 174 -10.90 21.85 -4.48
C HIS A 174 -11.08 20.59 -5.36
N ALA A 175 -9.99 20.06 -5.92
CA ALA A 175 -10.05 18.85 -6.74
C ALA A 175 -10.49 17.61 -5.95
N ILE A 176 -10.14 17.50 -4.67
CA ILE A 176 -10.60 16.40 -3.80
C ILE A 176 -12.12 16.47 -3.56
N ILE A 177 -12.65 17.66 -3.41
CA ILE A 177 -14.09 17.89 -3.14
C ILE A 177 -14.92 17.74 -4.41
N THR A 178 -14.54 18.45 -5.46
CA THR A 178 -15.36 18.60 -6.68
C THR A 178 -15.01 17.62 -7.78
N GLY A 179 -13.76 17.17 -7.84
CA GLY A 179 -13.19 16.46 -8.97
C GLY A 179 -12.67 17.39 -10.07
N GLU A 180 -12.78 18.70 -9.89
CA GLU A 180 -12.32 19.69 -10.86
C GLU A 180 -10.86 20.04 -10.55
N THR A 181 -9.97 19.86 -11.53
CA THR A 181 -8.57 20.20 -11.41
C THR A 181 -8.28 21.55 -12.06
N GLY A 182 -7.30 22.27 -11.54
CA GLY A 182 -6.78 23.48 -12.17
C GLY A 182 -5.81 23.15 -13.33
N GLU A 183 -5.01 24.14 -13.69
CA GLU A 183 -4.03 24.08 -14.78
C GLU A 183 -3.15 22.83 -14.72
N TYR A 184 -2.61 22.50 -13.57
CA TYR A 184 -1.73 21.37 -13.35
C TYR A 184 -2.41 19.99 -13.52
N GLY A 185 -3.72 19.91 -13.27
CA GLY A 185 -4.53 18.72 -13.51
C GLY A 185 -5.14 18.66 -14.91
N GLY A 186 -4.83 19.62 -15.78
CA GLY A 186 -5.35 19.69 -17.15
C GLY A 186 -6.82 20.01 -17.24
N TRP A 187 -7.35 20.78 -16.29
CA TRP A 187 -8.75 21.26 -16.28
C TRP A 187 -9.79 20.12 -16.38
N GLN A 188 -9.49 18.98 -15.75
CA GLN A 188 -10.40 17.84 -15.71
C GLN A 188 -11.61 18.14 -14.81
N LYS A 189 -12.82 17.76 -15.24
CA LYS A 189 -14.06 17.91 -14.45
C LYS A 189 -14.38 16.72 -13.55
N ASN A 190 -13.89 15.51 -13.92
CA ASN A 190 -14.12 14.26 -13.19
C ASN A 190 -12.79 13.57 -12.91
N SER A 191 -11.91 14.26 -12.22
CA SER A 191 -10.60 13.71 -11.91
C SER A 191 -10.68 12.64 -10.82
N ARG A 192 -9.72 11.70 -10.84
CA ARG A 192 -9.56 10.70 -9.78
C ARG A 192 -9.17 11.31 -8.43
N MET A 193 -8.85 12.61 -8.39
CA MET A 193 -8.62 13.33 -7.14
C MET A 193 -9.88 13.39 -6.28
N LYS A 194 -11.08 13.35 -6.88
CA LYS A 194 -12.33 13.37 -6.13
C LYS A 194 -12.38 12.27 -5.08
N LEU A 195 -12.68 12.64 -3.85
CA LEU A 195 -12.98 11.69 -2.79
C LEU A 195 -14.44 11.18 -3.00
N PRO A 196 -14.70 9.86 -2.96
CA PRO A 196 -16.07 9.35 -3.06
C PRO A 196 -17.02 10.00 -2.05
N LYS A 197 -18.27 10.25 -2.44
CA LYS A 197 -19.27 10.98 -1.62
C LYS A 197 -19.40 10.42 -0.20
N LYS A 198 -19.41 9.08 -0.06
CA LYS A 198 -19.40 8.38 1.24
C LYS A 198 -18.31 8.90 2.19
N TRP A 199 -17.07 8.98 1.69
CA TRP A 199 -15.94 9.43 2.50
C TRP A 199 -15.89 10.95 2.64
N LEU A 200 -16.38 11.66 1.65
CA LEU A 200 -16.47 13.11 1.72
C LEU A 200 -17.47 13.54 2.82
N LEU A 201 -18.59 12.85 2.98
CA LEU A 201 -19.56 13.09 4.06
C LEU A 201 -18.91 12.98 5.44
N LEU A 202 -18.03 12.00 5.63
CA LEU A 202 -17.37 11.76 6.93
C LEU A 202 -16.13 12.64 7.17
N PHE A 203 -15.44 13.09 6.11
CA PHE A 203 -14.14 13.71 6.23
C PHE A 203 -14.00 15.05 5.51
N GLY A 204 -15.06 15.58 4.93
CA GLY A 204 -15.02 16.78 4.09
C GLY A 204 -14.72 18.06 4.87
N GLY A 205 -15.27 18.19 6.05
CA GLY A 205 -15.00 19.34 6.92
C GLY A 205 -15.56 20.67 6.43
N TYR A 206 -16.68 20.66 5.70
CA TYR A 206 -17.34 21.89 5.20
C TYR A 206 -18.85 21.72 5.11
N GLU A 207 -19.56 22.83 5.11
CA GLU A 207 -21.00 22.88 4.89
C GLU A 207 -21.30 23.24 3.45
N ASN A 208 -22.22 22.52 2.81
CA ASN A 208 -22.70 22.83 1.48
C ASN A 208 -24.17 23.24 1.54
N GLU A 209 -24.40 24.55 1.63
CA GLU A 209 -25.74 25.14 1.71
C GLU A 209 -26.62 24.79 0.50
N ASN A 210 -26.02 24.68 -0.69
CA ASN A 210 -26.77 24.36 -1.92
C ASN A 210 -27.28 22.92 -1.93
N GLU A 211 -26.57 21.99 -1.31
CA GLU A 211 -27.00 20.59 -1.17
C GLU A 211 -27.73 20.34 0.14
N GLY A 212 -27.73 21.29 1.10
CA GLY A 212 -28.25 21.10 2.43
C GLY A 212 -27.51 20.01 3.22
N VAL A 213 -26.21 19.80 2.94
CA VAL A 213 -25.41 18.72 3.50
C VAL A 213 -24.24 19.29 4.30
N ASN A 214 -24.11 18.81 5.54
CA ASN A 214 -22.96 19.08 6.37
C ASN A 214 -21.97 17.93 6.24
N TYR A 215 -20.77 18.23 5.74
CA TYR A 215 -19.66 17.30 5.60
C TYR A 215 -18.82 17.31 6.86
N MET A 216 -18.82 16.19 7.60
CA MET A 216 -18.32 16.11 8.97
C MET A 216 -16.80 16.27 9.06
N ILE A 217 -16.36 16.74 10.23
CA ILE A 217 -14.96 16.74 10.64
C ILE A 217 -14.77 15.58 11.60
N PRO A 218 -13.84 14.64 11.33
CA PRO A 218 -13.59 13.55 12.26
C PRO A 218 -12.92 14.05 13.54
N PRO A 219 -13.25 13.49 14.71
CA PRO A 219 -12.64 13.84 15.98
C PRO A 219 -11.26 13.17 16.18
N PHE A 220 -10.49 13.04 15.10
CA PHE A 220 -9.15 12.49 15.07
C PHE A 220 -8.43 12.87 13.77
N LYS A 221 -7.10 12.83 13.80
CA LYS A 221 -6.29 13.07 12.59
C LYS A 221 -6.21 11.81 11.72
N VAL A 222 -6.17 12.02 10.40
CA VAL A 222 -5.98 10.96 9.40
C VAL A 222 -4.73 11.25 8.59
N SER A 223 -3.90 10.23 8.39
CA SER A 223 -2.65 10.40 7.63
C SER A 223 -2.22 9.12 6.91
N SER A 224 -1.47 9.29 5.83
CA SER A 224 -0.78 8.21 5.13
C SER A 224 0.69 8.01 5.57
N GLN A 225 1.20 8.83 6.48
CA GLN A 225 2.62 8.92 6.84
C GLN A 225 3.17 7.66 7.54
N CYS A 226 2.30 6.81 8.11
CA CYS A 226 2.70 5.60 8.81
C CYS A 226 3.57 4.67 7.94
N CYS A 227 3.15 4.40 6.70
CA CYS A 227 3.93 3.57 5.78
C CYS A 227 5.28 4.20 5.42
N TYR A 228 5.29 5.51 5.22
CA TYR A 228 6.51 6.24 4.88
C TYR A 228 7.59 6.10 5.96
N TRP A 229 7.30 6.55 7.18
CA TRP A 229 8.28 6.57 8.25
C TRP A 229 8.69 5.19 8.77
N LEU A 230 7.77 4.21 8.74
CA LEU A 230 8.02 2.90 9.30
C LEU A 230 8.51 1.86 8.30
N LYS A 231 8.22 2.02 6.99
CA LYS A 231 8.59 1.02 5.99
C LYS A 231 9.41 1.58 4.84
N GLU A 232 8.88 2.61 4.17
CA GLU A 232 9.43 3.08 2.90
C GLU A 232 10.78 3.75 3.11
N LYS A 233 10.80 4.81 3.90
CA LYS A 233 12.03 5.56 4.17
C LYS A 233 13.19 4.71 4.71
N PRO A 234 13.03 3.80 5.68
CA PRO A 234 14.13 2.94 6.12
C PRO A 234 14.70 2.05 5.02
N CYS A 235 13.84 1.51 4.13
CA CYS A 235 14.28 0.71 2.99
C CYS A 235 15.00 1.57 1.96
N ASP A 236 14.50 2.77 1.69
CA ASP A 236 15.09 3.72 0.75
C ASP A 236 16.45 4.22 1.24
N ASP A 237 16.55 4.57 2.53
CA ASP A 237 17.81 5.00 3.14
C ASP A 237 18.86 3.89 3.05
N TRP A 238 18.47 2.64 3.35
CA TRP A 238 19.34 1.48 3.22
C TRP A 238 19.77 1.26 1.75
N ALA A 239 18.82 1.33 0.82
CA ALA A 239 19.07 1.15 -0.59
C ALA A 239 20.06 2.20 -1.14
N LYS A 240 19.89 3.47 -0.76
CA LYS A 240 20.83 4.56 -1.10
C LYS A 240 22.20 4.33 -0.52
N GLN A 241 22.30 3.93 0.76
CA GLN A 241 23.56 3.66 1.43
C GLN A 241 24.34 2.52 0.79
N HIS A 242 23.66 1.51 0.24
CA HIS A 242 24.27 0.33 -0.36
C HIS A 242 24.30 0.36 -1.88
N ASN A 243 23.93 1.50 -2.50
CA ASN A 243 23.78 1.63 -3.95
C ASN A 243 23.03 0.43 -4.53
N SER A 244 21.78 0.23 -4.10
CA SER A 244 21.05 -1.01 -4.35
C SER A 244 19.62 -0.75 -4.81
N TYR A 245 19.16 -1.49 -5.82
CA TYR A 245 17.81 -1.38 -6.38
C TYR A 245 16.93 -2.58 -5.99
N PRO A 246 15.62 -2.34 -5.72
CA PRO A 246 14.75 -3.34 -5.14
C PRO A 246 14.12 -4.30 -6.15
N PHE A 247 14.03 -5.57 -5.73
CA PHE A 247 13.02 -6.51 -6.18
C PHE A 247 11.82 -6.44 -5.24
N LEU A 248 10.61 -6.32 -5.78
CA LEU A 248 9.37 -6.14 -5.05
C LEU A 248 8.35 -7.24 -5.40
N GLY A 249 7.73 -7.84 -4.41
CA GLY A 249 6.66 -8.84 -4.58
C GLY A 249 5.31 -8.19 -4.89
N LEU A 250 5.23 -7.39 -5.96
CA LEU A 250 4.03 -6.66 -6.37
C LEU A 250 3.32 -7.40 -7.49
N MET A 251 1.99 -7.40 -7.44
CA MET A 251 1.11 -7.97 -8.46
C MET A 251 0.06 -6.95 -8.92
N ALA A 252 -0.23 -6.89 -10.21
CA ALA A 252 -1.32 -6.07 -10.72
C ALA A 252 -2.70 -6.57 -10.24
N SER A 253 -2.83 -7.86 -9.96
CA SER A 253 -4.05 -8.47 -9.39
C SER A 253 -4.43 -7.93 -7.99
N GLU A 254 -3.54 -7.21 -7.32
CA GLU A 254 -3.86 -6.53 -6.05
C GLU A 254 -4.74 -5.28 -6.26
N GLY A 255 -4.88 -4.79 -7.49
CA GLY A 255 -5.71 -3.66 -7.84
C GLY A 255 -5.11 -2.29 -7.50
N GLY A 256 -5.93 -1.25 -7.70
CA GLY A 256 -5.62 0.11 -7.31
C GLY A 256 -4.45 0.74 -8.08
N ARG A 257 -3.64 1.49 -7.35
CA ARG A 257 -2.48 2.17 -7.94
C ARG A 257 -1.43 1.20 -8.46
N ARG A 258 -1.19 0.07 -7.75
CA ARG A 258 -0.22 -0.95 -8.17
C ARG A 258 -0.56 -1.53 -9.52
N GLU A 259 -1.83 -1.85 -9.73
CA GLU A 259 -2.34 -2.35 -11.00
C GLU A 259 -2.03 -1.37 -12.14
N LYS A 260 -2.40 -0.07 -11.95
CA LYS A 260 -2.16 0.96 -12.96
C LYS A 260 -0.66 1.08 -13.29
N ALA A 261 0.18 1.22 -12.29
CA ALA A 261 1.62 1.40 -12.49
C ALA A 261 2.28 0.17 -13.17
N LEU A 262 1.90 -1.04 -12.76
CA LEU A 262 2.44 -2.26 -13.37
C LEU A 262 1.96 -2.47 -14.80
N LYS A 263 0.71 -2.13 -15.11
CA LYS A 263 0.19 -2.18 -16.48
C LYS A 263 0.87 -1.18 -17.41
N MET A 264 1.21 0.01 -16.90
CA MET A 264 1.87 1.05 -17.70
C MET A 264 3.36 0.78 -17.88
N HIS A 265 4.04 0.33 -16.83
CA HIS A 265 5.52 0.27 -16.79
C HIS A 265 6.08 -1.15 -16.83
N GLY A 266 5.24 -2.17 -16.70
CA GLY A 266 5.67 -3.57 -16.74
C GLY A 266 6.38 -4.04 -15.47
N CYS A 267 7.07 -5.20 -15.61
CA CYS A 267 7.79 -5.84 -14.51
C CYS A 267 9.04 -5.06 -14.09
N ASN A 268 9.86 -4.65 -15.05
CA ASN A 268 11.08 -3.87 -14.83
C ASN A 268 10.84 -2.42 -15.19
N TYR A 269 11.19 -1.52 -14.31
CA TYR A 269 11.05 -0.08 -14.52
C TYR A 269 12.36 0.64 -14.25
N TYR A 270 12.80 1.43 -15.21
CA TYR A 270 14.07 2.18 -15.21
C TYR A 270 13.80 3.68 -15.37
N GLY A 271 12.97 4.24 -14.49
CA GLY A 271 12.63 5.67 -14.52
C GLY A 271 13.71 6.53 -13.87
N LYS A 272 13.61 7.83 -14.08
CA LYS A 272 14.57 8.82 -13.53
C LYS A 272 14.66 8.78 -12.00
N ASP A 273 13.51 8.66 -11.35
CA ASP A 273 13.40 8.76 -9.89
C ASP A 273 13.16 7.41 -9.22
N THR A 274 12.82 6.38 -10.00
CA THR A 274 12.52 5.04 -9.49
C THR A 274 13.05 3.99 -10.45
N VAL A 275 13.86 3.08 -9.91
CA VAL A 275 14.31 1.88 -10.63
C VAL A 275 13.94 0.67 -9.77
N ARG A 276 13.19 -0.28 -10.33
CA ARG A 276 12.70 -1.45 -9.61
C ARG A 276 12.39 -2.63 -10.52
N SER A 277 12.35 -3.82 -9.94
CA SER A 277 11.76 -4.99 -10.58
C SER A 277 10.60 -5.56 -9.76
N ALA A 278 9.53 -5.94 -10.43
CA ALA A 278 8.40 -6.68 -9.88
C ALA A 278 8.16 -7.93 -10.74
N PRO A 279 8.95 -9.00 -10.60
CA PRO A 279 8.85 -10.18 -11.47
C PRO A 279 7.46 -10.82 -11.47
N PHE A 280 6.73 -10.71 -10.38
CA PHE A 280 5.37 -11.23 -10.21
C PHE A 280 4.27 -10.27 -10.67
N ALA A 281 4.60 -9.19 -11.40
CA ALA A 281 3.62 -8.19 -11.83
C ALA A 281 2.39 -8.79 -12.54
N ILE A 282 2.58 -9.80 -13.37
CA ILE A 282 1.51 -10.47 -14.15
C ILE A 282 0.81 -11.62 -13.41
N PHE A 283 1.25 -11.96 -12.19
CA PHE A 283 0.71 -13.07 -11.42
C PHE A 283 -0.64 -12.73 -10.80
N SER A 284 -1.47 -13.75 -10.64
CA SER A 284 -2.64 -13.74 -9.77
C SER A 284 -2.28 -14.22 -8.36
N ARG A 285 -3.21 -14.07 -7.42
CA ARG A 285 -3.06 -14.66 -6.08
C ARG A 285 -2.92 -16.17 -6.13
N GLN A 286 -3.61 -16.83 -7.08
CA GLN A 286 -3.53 -18.28 -7.28
C GLN A 286 -2.13 -18.71 -7.69
N ASP A 287 -1.51 -17.97 -8.61
CA ASP A 287 -0.15 -18.25 -9.08
C ASP A 287 0.87 -18.15 -7.93
N ILE A 288 0.73 -17.14 -7.04
CA ILE A 288 1.63 -16.99 -5.89
C ILE A 288 1.45 -18.11 -4.86
N LEU A 289 0.21 -18.51 -4.58
CA LEU A 289 -0.04 -19.60 -3.63
C LEU A 289 0.45 -20.93 -4.18
N GLN A 290 0.29 -21.17 -5.49
CA GLN A 290 0.85 -22.35 -6.15
C GLN A 290 2.38 -22.34 -6.07
N LEU A 291 3.03 -21.22 -6.41
CA LEU A 291 4.48 -21.08 -6.32
C LEU A 291 5.00 -21.26 -4.89
N ALA A 292 4.25 -20.79 -3.90
CA ALA A 292 4.61 -20.99 -2.51
C ALA A 292 4.59 -22.48 -2.11
N LEU A 293 3.66 -23.28 -2.64
CA LEU A 293 3.63 -24.73 -2.47
C LEU A 293 4.79 -25.39 -3.20
N ASP A 294 5.03 -25.04 -4.46
CA ASP A 294 6.06 -25.64 -5.30
C ASP A 294 7.47 -25.43 -4.74
N LEU A 295 7.74 -24.26 -4.18
CA LEU A 295 9.00 -23.91 -3.55
C LEU A 295 9.09 -24.27 -2.07
N HIS A 296 8.05 -24.89 -1.49
CA HIS A 296 7.98 -25.24 -0.07
C HIS A 296 8.25 -24.02 0.83
N VAL A 297 7.67 -22.87 0.47
CA VAL A 297 7.85 -21.61 1.20
C VAL A 297 7.35 -21.78 2.64
N PRO A 298 8.14 -21.39 3.64
CA PRO A 298 7.69 -21.41 5.03
C PRO A 298 6.59 -20.35 5.21
N VAL A 299 5.35 -20.82 5.38
CA VAL A 299 4.17 -19.96 5.54
C VAL A 299 4.09 -19.46 6.98
N PRO A 300 4.10 -18.12 7.23
CA PRO A 300 3.91 -17.59 8.58
C PRO A 300 2.55 -18.00 9.17
N GLU A 301 2.51 -18.33 10.46
CA GLU A 301 1.31 -18.81 11.17
C GLU A 301 0.08 -17.90 11.06
N ILE A 302 0.29 -16.60 10.85
CA ILE A 302 -0.80 -15.64 10.65
C ILE A 302 -1.61 -15.95 9.39
N TYR A 303 -1.01 -16.60 8.39
CA TYR A 303 -1.72 -17.06 7.18
C TYR A 303 -2.37 -18.43 7.36
N GLY A 304 -1.99 -19.18 8.40
CA GLY A 304 -2.36 -20.58 8.57
C GLY A 304 -1.62 -21.48 7.58
N THR A 305 -2.36 -22.36 6.92
CA THR A 305 -1.87 -23.26 5.86
C THR A 305 -2.40 -22.82 4.50
N ILE A 306 -1.71 -23.20 3.43
CA ILE A 306 -2.24 -23.06 2.07
C ILE A 306 -2.99 -24.33 1.75
N GLU A 307 -4.29 -24.23 1.49
CA GLU A 307 -5.18 -25.33 1.20
C GLU A 307 -5.90 -25.15 -0.15
N ARG A 308 -6.43 -26.26 -0.67
CA ARG A 308 -7.16 -26.28 -1.95
C ARG A 308 -8.63 -26.58 -1.70
N LYS A 309 -9.52 -25.76 -2.19
CA LYS A 309 -10.96 -26.00 -2.19
C LYS A 309 -11.34 -27.10 -3.19
N ALA A 310 -12.58 -27.59 -3.11
CA ALA A 310 -13.12 -28.58 -4.03
C ALA A 310 -13.11 -28.14 -5.51
N ASP A 311 -13.22 -26.84 -5.76
CA ASP A 311 -13.12 -26.23 -7.10
C ASP A 311 -11.69 -26.04 -7.62
N GLY A 312 -10.70 -26.46 -6.84
CA GLY A 312 -9.28 -26.33 -7.15
C GLY A 312 -8.64 -25.00 -6.71
N THR A 313 -9.41 -24.04 -6.19
CA THR A 313 -8.92 -22.73 -5.76
C THR A 313 -8.06 -22.85 -4.50
N LEU A 314 -6.86 -22.25 -4.55
CA LEU A 314 -5.97 -22.15 -3.40
C LEU A 314 -6.34 -20.97 -2.50
N TYR A 315 -6.23 -21.18 -1.20
CA TYR A 315 -6.45 -20.10 -0.22
C TYR A 315 -5.58 -20.33 1.03
N THR A 316 -5.41 -19.28 1.82
CA THR A 316 -4.79 -19.38 3.15
C THR A 316 -5.90 -19.52 4.19
N THR A 317 -5.75 -20.46 5.14
CA THR A 317 -6.81 -20.82 6.10
C THR A 317 -7.13 -19.74 7.13
N LYS A 318 -6.22 -18.78 7.32
CA LYS A 318 -6.39 -17.62 8.20
C LYS A 318 -6.38 -16.31 7.40
N ALA A 319 -5.41 -15.44 7.65
CA ALA A 319 -5.35 -14.16 6.94
C ALA A 319 -5.04 -14.35 5.45
N GLN A 320 -5.82 -13.72 4.57
CA GLN A 320 -5.54 -13.70 3.13
C GLN A 320 -4.40 -12.71 2.80
N ARG A 321 -4.32 -11.63 3.56
CA ARG A 321 -3.27 -10.61 3.50
C ARG A 321 -2.90 -10.17 4.89
N THR A 322 -1.65 -9.81 5.07
CA THR A 322 -1.20 -9.16 6.29
C THR A 322 -0.74 -7.75 5.99
N GLY A 323 -1.04 -6.84 6.89
CA GLY A 323 -0.40 -5.53 6.96
C GLY A 323 0.54 -5.50 8.16
N CYS A 324 1.03 -4.31 8.48
CA CYS A 324 1.63 -4.09 9.82
C CYS A 324 0.58 -4.39 10.88
N ASP A 325 0.99 -4.84 12.06
CA ASP A 325 0.09 -4.90 13.22
C ASP A 325 -0.66 -3.59 13.37
N ILE A 326 -1.97 -3.63 13.68
CA ILE A 326 -2.82 -2.45 13.88
C ILE A 326 -2.91 -1.49 12.67
N CYS A 327 -2.70 -1.95 11.45
CA CYS A 327 -2.91 -1.12 10.26
C CYS A 327 -4.41 -0.98 9.96
N GLY A 328 -4.90 0.25 9.79
CA GLY A 328 -6.30 0.50 9.42
C GLY A 328 -6.58 0.57 7.92
N PHE A 329 -5.55 0.49 7.08
CA PHE A 329 -5.78 0.45 5.63
C PHE A 329 -6.49 -0.85 5.22
N GLY A 330 -7.62 -0.70 4.53
CA GLY A 330 -8.44 -1.80 4.05
C GLY A 330 -9.34 -2.47 5.09
N ILE A 331 -9.30 -2.05 6.35
CA ILE A 331 -10.07 -2.68 7.44
C ILE A 331 -11.57 -2.69 7.16
N HIS A 332 -12.10 -1.64 6.56
CA HIS A 332 -13.51 -1.50 6.18
C HIS A 332 -13.98 -2.49 5.10
N MET A 333 -13.06 -3.25 4.51
CA MET A 333 -13.34 -4.30 3.51
C MET A 333 -12.96 -5.69 4.05
N GLU A 334 -12.41 -5.77 5.26
CA GLU A 334 -11.97 -7.03 5.86
C GLU A 334 -13.14 -7.66 6.64
N PRO A 335 -13.60 -8.88 6.29
CA PRO A 335 -14.65 -9.55 7.03
C PRO A 335 -14.18 -9.91 8.44
N ARG A 336 -15.10 -10.02 9.38
CA ARG A 336 -14.80 -10.57 10.72
C ARG A 336 -14.61 -12.10 10.68
N PRO A 337 -13.66 -12.64 11.47
CA PRO A 337 -12.77 -11.94 12.39
C PRO A 337 -11.64 -11.18 11.65
N HIS A 338 -11.65 -9.86 11.77
CA HIS A 338 -10.63 -9.02 11.14
C HIS A 338 -9.35 -8.91 12.00
N ARG A 339 -8.35 -8.14 11.55
CA ARG A 339 -7.04 -8.06 12.22
C ARG A 339 -7.10 -7.55 13.66
N PHE A 340 -8.05 -6.69 14.04
CA PHE A 340 -8.21 -6.26 15.43
C PHE A 340 -8.87 -7.32 16.29
N ASP A 341 -9.77 -8.16 15.76
CA ASP A 341 -10.31 -9.33 16.46
C ASP A 341 -9.20 -10.33 16.76
N ARG A 342 -8.36 -10.63 15.75
CA ARG A 342 -7.20 -11.52 15.93
C ARG A 342 -6.17 -10.96 16.93
N LEU A 343 -5.99 -9.65 16.98
CA LEU A 343 -5.14 -9.01 17.99
C LEU A 343 -5.73 -9.18 19.38
N ARG A 344 -7.04 -9.04 19.53
CA ARG A 344 -7.75 -9.26 20.82
C ARG A 344 -7.51 -10.66 21.36
N GLU A 345 -7.60 -11.67 20.50
CA GLU A 345 -7.35 -13.07 20.88
C GLU A 345 -5.87 -13.32 21.22
N SER A 346 -4.95 -12.81 20.38
CA SER A 346 -3.52 -13.13 20.52
C SER A 346 -2.80 -12.28 21.57
N ASN A 347 -3.25 -11.05 21.82
CA ASN A 347 -2.66 -10.13 22.77
C ASN A 347 -3.70 -9.11 23.31
N PRO A 348 -4.57 -9.52 24.25
CA PRO A 348 -5.65 -8.67 24.79
C PRO A 348 -5.17 -7.34 25.37
N LYS A 349 -4.03 -7.33 26.06
CA LYS A 349 -3.45 -6.10 26.65
C LYS A 349 -3.00 -5.09 25.59
N ALA A 350 -2.38 -5.57 24.51
CA ALA A 350 -1.99 -4.70 23.41
C ALA A 350 -3.24 -4.20 22.67
N TRP A 351 -4.23 -5.07 22.50
CA TRP A 351 -5.51 -4.68 21.89
C TRP A 351 -6.18 -3.57 22.68
N GLU A 352 -6.36 -3.71 24.00
CA GLU A 352 -6.94 -2.69 24.88
C GLU A 352 -6.22 -1.35 24.73
N TYR A 353 -4.86 -1.36 24.80
CA TYR A 353 -4.06 -0.17 24.62
C TYR A 353 -4.32 0.51 23.25
N TRP A 354 -4.29 -0.24 22.17
CA TRP A 354 -4.48 0.29 20.83
C TRP A 354 -5.90 0.75 20.55
N MET A 355 -6.90 0.14 21.17
CA MET A 355 -8.30 0.51 20.98
C MET A 355 -8.68 1.77 21.77
N TYR A 356 -8.08 2.01 22.94
CA TYR A 356 -8.56 3.05 23.87
C TYR A 356 -7.52 4.09 24.29
N HIS A 357 -6.20 3.81 24.22
CA HIS A 357 -5.21 4.59 24.94
C HIS A 357 -4.06 5.18 24.11
N VAL A 358 -4.25 5.32 22.78
CA VAL A 358 -3.18 5.76 21.86
C VAL A 358 -3.01 7.26 21.84
N CYS A 359 -4.10 7.99 21.82
CA CYS A 359 -4.14 9.45 21.70
C CYS A 359 -4.94 10.06 22.85
N LYS A 360 -4.84 11.38 23.01
CA LYS A 360 -5.62 12.16 23.99
C LYS A 360 -6.23 13.37 23.30
N ASP A 361 -7.47 13.68 23.66
CA ASP A 361 -8.11 14.93 23.31
C ASP A 361 -7.55 16.09 24.17
N ASP A 362 -7.96 17.32 23.86
CA ASP A 362 -7.54 18.52 24.60
C ASP A 362 -8.01 18.51 26.05
N ASP A 363 -9.11 17.82 26.38
CA ASP A 363 -9.64 17.63 27.73
C ASP A 363 -8.95 16.48 28.50
N GLY A 364 -8.00 15.78 27.87
CA GLY A 364 -7.28 14.65 28.43
C GLY A 364 -7.94 13.29 28.25
N THR A 365 -9.11 13.20 27.62
CA THR A 365 -9.80 11.95 27.35
C THR A 365 -8.98 11.09 26.38
N GLU A 366 -8.66 9.87 26.79
CA GLU A 366 -7.91 8.93 25.96
C GLU A 366 -8.79 8.27 24.92
N TYR A 367 -8.21 8.04 23.73
CA TYR A 367 -8.87 7.31 22.64
C TYR A 367 -7.87 6.57 21.77
N GLY A 368 -8.37 5.67 20.95
CA GLY A 368 -7.56 4.90 20.01
C GLY A 368 -8.38 4.45 18.80
N TRP A 369 -8.07 3.26 18.31
CA TRP A 369 -8.72 2.69 17.14
C TRP A 369 -10.23 2.47 17.33
N GLY A 370 -10.73 2.24 18.54
CA GLY A 370 -12.15 2.11 18.81
C GLY A 370 -12.94 3.29 18.22
N ARG A 371 -12.61 4.51 18.63
CA ARG A 371 -13.23 5.75 18.11
C ARG A 371 -13.16 5.84 16.57
N VAL A 372 -12.03 5.43 15.99
CA VAL A 372 -11.82 5.50 14.55
C VAL A 372 -12.67 4.48 13.80
N LEU A 373 -12.74 3.25 14.30
CA LEU A 373 -13.54 2.17 13.70
C LEU A 373 -15.03 2.47 13.78
N ASP A 374 -15.52 2.99 14.92
CA ASP A 374 -16.89 3.44 15.08
C ASP A 374 -17.25 4.53 14.07
N TYR A 375 -16.36 5.51 13.91
CA TYR A 375 -16.56 6.63 12.98
C TYR A 375 -16.66 6.18 11.52
N ILE A 376 -15.88 5.19 11.10
CA ILE A 376 -15.91 4.68 9.73
C ILE A 376 -16.89 3.50 9.55
N GLY A 377 -17.63 3.14 10.61
CA GLY A 377 -18.65 2.09 10.59
C GLY A 377 -18.09 0.67 10.46
N VAL A 378 -16.95 0.39 11.12
CA VAL A 378 -16.35 -0.95 11.15
C VAL A 378 -16.63 -1.61 12.50
N PRO A 379 -17.44 -2.67 12.56
CA PRO A 379 -17.72 -3.38 13.80
C PRO A 379 -16.45 -3.99 14.41
N TRP A 380 -16.22 -3.78 15.70
CA TRP A 380 -15.02 -4.26 16.41
C TRP A 380 -15.33 -4.76 17.83
N GLU A 381 -16.48 -4.39 18.39
CA GLU A 381 -17.01 -4.93 19.63
C GLU A 381 -17.93 -6.11 19.34
N ASP A 382 -18.11 -6.98 20.33
CA ASP A 382 -19.14 -8.00 20.30
C ASP A 382 -20.45 -7.35 20.69
N VAL A 383 -21.26 -6.98 19.70
CA VAL A 383 -22.62 -6.51 19.94
C VAL A 383 -23.49 -7.73 20.19
N PRO A 384 -24.26 -7.81 21.30
CA PRO A 384 -25.28 -8.82 21.48
C PRO A 384 -26.22 -8.87 20.26
N GLU A 385 -26.65 -10.06 19.83
CA GLU A 385 -27.50 -10.24 18.64
C GLU A 385 -28.78 -9.38 18.66
N ASP A 386 -29.26 -8.98 19.85
CA ASP A 386 -30.48 -8.16 20.06
C ASP A 386 -30.28 -6.66 19.74
N ASP A 387 -29.06 -6.16 19.60
CA ASP A 387 -28.76 -4.72 19.35
C ASP A 387 -28.14 -4.45 17.96
N MET A 388 -28.40 -5.30 16.98
CA MET A 388 -27.96 -5.04 15.60
C MET A 388 -28.71 -3.84 14.99
N GLN A 389 -28.30 -2.64 15.34
CA GLN A 389 -28.58 -1.48 14.49
C GLN A 389 -27.93 -1.71 13.12
N MET A 390 -28.73 -1.60 12.06
CA MET A 390 -28.28 -1.75 10.67
C MET A 390 -26.98 -1.00 10.44
N SER A 391 -25.93 -1.72 10.12
CA SER A 391 -24.65 -1.12 9.78
C SER A 391 -24.80 -0.32 8.49
N PHE A 392 -23.98 0.71 8.30
CA PHE A 392 -23.93 1.52 7.06
C PHE A 392 -23.74 0.69 5.78
N TYR A 393 -23.34 -0.58 5.92
CA TYR A 393 -23.19 -1.54 4.83
C TYR A 393 -24.51 -2.13 4.32
N ASP A 394 -25.54 -2.13 5.14
CA ASP A 394 -26.87 -2.68 4.77
C ASP A 394 -27.69 -1.70 3.91
N MET A 395 -27.23 -0.46 3.76
CA MET A 395 -27.91 0.58 2.99
C MET A 395 -27.54 0.62 1.48
N GLU A 396 -26.54 -0.12 1.04
CA GLU A 396 -26.10 -0.18 -0.37
C GLU A 396 -26.75 -1.33 -1.19
N GLY A 397 -27.70 -2.06 -0.63
CA GLY A 397 -28.40 -3.21 -1.22
C GLY A 397 -29.73 -2.91 -1.88
N LYS A 398 -29.97 -1.68 -2.41
CA LYS A 398 -31.16 -1.40 -3.26
C LYS A 398 -30.80 -0.42 -4.36
#